data_a94df95682311faacd4752ca02fff655
#
_entry.id   a94df95682311faacd4752ca02fff655
#
_cell.length_a   1.000
_cell.length_b   1.000
_cell.length_c   1.000
_cell.angle_alpha   90.00
_cell.angle_beta   90.00
_cell.angle_gamma   90.00
#
_symmetry.space_group_name_H-M   'P 1'
#
loop_
_entity.id
_entity.type
_entity.pdbx_description
1 polymer ?
#
loop_
_entity_poly.entity_id
_entity_poly.type
_entity_poly.pdbx_seq_one_letter_code
_entity_poly.pdbx_strand_id
1 'polypeptide(L)'
;MDIKRLEAARGLLVDQTPMAFDCGRTCQAACCKSDEEGRGGVFLFPGEEALIGTDWADVTDASGIFGARALMLTCDGQCERAKRPLGCMIFPLTPVVDEKGRVDVRFDHRARPLCPILRDGLRGLRGEFADAARSALREIARDPQGLAFLRAWQDLEEKYRFEL
;
A
#
# COMPACT_ATOMS: atom_id res chain seq x y z
N MET A 1 -0.39 8.02 -14.40
CA MET A 1 0.73 7.16 -14.80
C MET A 1 0.29 6.16 -15.89
N ASP A 2 1.22 5.43 -16.50
CA ASP A 2 0.86 4.38 -17.46
C ASP A 2 0.09 3.25 -16.74
N ILE A 3 -1.16 3.06 -17.15
CA ILE A 3 -2.08 2.10 -16.54
C ILE A 3 -1.60 0.66 -16.70
N LYS A 4 -0.91 0.34 -17.80
CA LYS A 4 -0.37 -1.00 -18.05
C LYS A 4 0.70 -1.39 -17.03
N ARG A 5 1.48 -0.43 -16.54
CA ARG A 5 2.45 -0.68 -15.47
C ARG A 5 1.77 -0.94 -14.14
N LEU A 6 0.67 -0.22 -13.88
CA LEU A 6 -0.12 -0.45 -12.69
C LEU A 6 -0.78 -1.84 -12.71
N GLU A 7 -1.34 -2.23 -13.85
CA GLU A 7 -1.89 -3.59 -14.05
C GLU A 7 -0.82 -4.67 -13.87
N ALA A 8 0.37 -4.48 -14.46
CA ALA A 8 1.50 -5.40 -14.30
C ALA A 8 1.94 -5.51 -12.83
N ALA A 9 2.07 -4.38 -12.12
CA ALA A 9 2.42 -4.37 -10.71
C ALA A 9 1.38 -5.10 -9.86
N ARG A 10 0.09 -4.88 -10.09
CA ARG A 10 -1.00 -5.59 -9.40
C ARG A 10 -0.99 -7.08 -9.70
N GLY A 11 -0.71 -7.46 -10.96
CA GLY A 11 -0.60 -8.86 -11.38
C GLY A 11 0.46 -9.65 -10.62
N LEU A 12 1.57 -9.01 -10.22
CA LEU A 12 2.60 -9.64 -9.39
C LEU A 12 2.14 -9.98 -7.97
N LEU A 13 1.05 -9.35 -7.50
CA LEU A 13 0.58 -9.43 -6.11
C LEU A 13 -0.77 -10.12 -5.96
N VAL A 14 -1.48 -10.38 -7.05
CA VAL A 14 -2.87 -10.86 -6.99
C VAL A 14 -3.02 -12.14 -6.16
N ASP A 15 -2.05 -13.05 -6.25
CA ASP A 15 -2.03 -14.32 -5.50
C ASP A 15 -1.08 -14.34 -4.30
N GLN A 16 -0.49 -13.17 -3.98
CA GLN A 16 0.47 -13.08 -2.87
C GLN A 16 -0.21 -12.63 -1.58
N THR A 17 0.19 -13.24 -0.48
CA THR A 17 -0.22 -12.86 0.88
C THR A 17 1.00 -12.77 1.78
N PRO A 18 0.98 -11.86 2.77
CA PRO A 18 2.09 -11.71 3.72
C PRO A 18 2.44 -13.00 4.48
N MET A 19 1.43 -13.85 4.73
CA MET A 19 1.58 -15.16 5.39
C MET A 19 1.19 -16.30 4.43
N ALA A 20 1.48 -17.55 4.78
CA ALA A 20 1.09 -18.71 3.99
C ALA A 20 -0.43 -18.95 3.93
N PHE A 21 -1.20 -18.18 4.66
CA PHE A 21 -2.66 -18.16 4.70
C PHE A 21 -3.17 -16.72 4.74
N ASP A 22 -4.48 -16.53 4.64
CA ASP A 22 -5.09 -15.20 4.76
C ASP A 22 -4.81 -14.60 6.14
N CYS A 23 -3.89 -13.62 6.18
CA CYS A 23 -3.46 -12.98 7.42
C CYS A 23 -4.59 -12.19 8.10
N GLY A 24 -5.60 -11.77 7.35
CA GLY A 24 -6.77 -11.07 7.87
C GLY A 24 -7.54 -11.90 8.90
N ARG A 25 -7.49 -13.22 8.82
CA ARG A 25 -8.09 -14.12 9.81
C ARG A 25 -7.42 -14.06 11.18
N THR A 26 -6.14 -13.70 11.22
CA THR A 26 -5.37 -13.59 12.48
C THR A 26 -5.67 -12.31 13.24
N CYS A 27 -5.84 -11.19 12.52
CA CYS A 27 -6.06 -9.87 13.11
C CYS A 27 -7.47 -9.30 12.85
N GLN A 28 -8.39 -10.13 12.36
CA GLN A 28 -9.74 -9.71 11.97
C GLN A 28 -9.72 -8.52 10.98
N ALA A 29 -8.76 -8.55 10.06
CA ALA A 29 -8.53 -7.51 9.05
C ALA A 29 -8.36 -6.09 9.64
N ALA A 30 -7.69 -5.98 10.78
CA ALA A 30 -7.51 -4.69 11.48
C ALA A 30 -6.92 -3.59 10.59
N CYS A 31 -6.04 -3.94 9.64
CA CYS A 31 -5.47 -2.99 8.69
C CYS A 31 -6.45 -2.46 7.63
N CYS A 32 -7.63 -3.06 7.53
CA CYS A 32 -8.67 -2.67 6.58
C CYS A 32 -9.78 -1.82 7.22
N LYS A 33 -9.69 -1.56 8.53
CA LYS A 33 -10.72 -0.83 9.26
C LYS A 33 -10.25 0.60 9.53
N SER A 34 -11.17 1.56 9.40
CA SER A 34 -10.99 2.90 9.93
C SER A 34 -11.08 2.86 11.46
N ASP A 35 -10.44 3.81 12.14
CA ASP A 35 -10.62 4.01 13.58
C ASP A 35 -11.98 4.65 13.88
N GLU A 36 -12.28 4.87 15.18
CA GLU A 36 -13.55 5.45 15.65
C GLU A 36 -13.76 6.88 15.15
N GLU A 37 -12.70 7.59 14.81
CA GLU A 37 -12.73 8.93 14.22
C GLU A 37 -12.80 8.91 12.68
N GLY A 38 -12.93 7.73 12.07
CA GLY A 38 -12.97 7.57 10.62
C GLY A 38 -11.62 7.75 9.93
N ARG A 39 -10.52 7.76 10.69
CA ARG A 39 -9.16 7.84 10.14
C ARG A 39 -8.72 6.45 9.67
N GLY A 40 -8.14 6.42 8.53
CA GLY A 40 -7.68 5.20 7.87
C GLY A 40 -7.80 5.35 6.37
N GLY A 41 -7.48 4.30 5.65
CA GLY A 41 -7.54 4.31 4.21
C GLY A 41 -6.17 4.08 3.56
N VAL A 42 -6.18 4.10 2.25
CA VAL A 42 -5.00 3.88 1.42
C VAL A 42 -4.92 4.92 0.31
N PHE A 43 -3.73 5.43 0.05
CA PHE A 43 -3.51 6.30 -1.10
C PHE A 43 -3.57 5.45 -2.37
N LEU A 44 -4.35 5.93 -3.35
CA LEU A 44 -4.44 5.33 -4.67
C LEU A 44 -3.27 5.81 -5.54
N PHE A 45 -2.65 4.90 -6.24
CA PHE A 45 -1.68 5.27 -7.28
C PHE A 45 -2.38 6.06 -8.39
N PRO A 46 -1.68 6.97 -9.08
CA PRO A 46 -2.29 7.81 -10.12
C PRO A 46 -2.96 6.98 -11.22
N GLY A 47 -4.27 7.06 -11.34
CA GLY A 47 -5.09 6.30 -12.29
C GLY A 47 -5.65 4.98 -11.77
N GLU A 48 -5.31 4.59 -10.53
CA GLU A 48 -5.77 3.33 -9.95
C GLU A 48 -7.28 3.30 -9.73
N GLU A 49 -7.87 4.46 -9.44
CA GLU A 49 -9.31 4.64 -9.27
C GLU A 49 -10.11 4.16 -10.49
N ALA A 50 -9.58 4.38 -11.68
CA ALA A 50 -10.23 3.95 -12.92
C ALA A 50 -10.07 2.44 -13.15
N LEU A 51 -8.98 1.85 -12.64
CA LEU A 51 -8.68 0.43 -12.82
C LEU A 51 -9.52 -0.46 -11.89
N ILE A 52 -9.69 -0.06 -10.64
CA ILE A 52 -10.37 -0.89 -9.63
C ILE A 52 -11.86 -0.60 -9.50
N GLY A 53 -12.34 0.52 -10.08
CA GLY A 53 -13.65 1.08 -9.77
C GLY A 53 -13.73 1.53 -8.30
N THR A 54 -14.58 2.48 -8.00
CA THR A 54 -14.66 3.07 -6.64
C THR A 54 -16.08 3.14 -6.10
N ASP A 55 -17.03 2.48 -6.75
CA ASP A 55 -18.44 2.39 -6.38
C ASP A 55 -18.71 1.64 -5.06
N TRP A 56 -17.70 0.95 -4.54
CA TRP A 56 -17.73 0.14 -3.32
C TRP A 56 -17.00 0.77 -2.13
N ALA A 57 -16.47 1.98 -2.27
CA ALA A 57 -15.65 2.65 -1.26
C ALA A 57 -15.78 4.16 -1.35
N ASP A 58 -15.45 4.87 -0.29
CA ASP A 58 -15.34 6.33 -0.28
C ASP A 58 -13.98 6.77 -0.81
N VAL A 59 -13.98 7.72 -1.76
CA VAL A 59 -12.75 8.30 -2.30
C VAL A 59 -12.74 9.80 -2.08
N THR A 60 -11.69 10.28 -1.43
CA THR A 60 -11.51 11.69 -1.10
C THR A 60 -10.20 12.23 -1.67
N ASP A 61 -10.14 13.54 -1.89
CA ASP A 61 -8.91 14.23 -2.25
C ASP A 61 -7.98 14.32 -1.03
N ALA A 62 -6.81 13.75 -1.14
CA ALA A 62 -5.77 13.75 -0.12
C ALA A 62 -4.52 14.55 -0.53
N SER A 63 -4.61 15.34 -1.60
CA SER A 63 -3.47 16.08 -2.17
C SER A 63 -2.83 17.03 -1.18
N GLY A 64 -3.62 17.66 -0.30
CA GLY A 64 -3.12 18.55 0.74
C GLY A 64 -2.26 17.83 1.79
N ILE A 65 -2.56 16.58 2.11
CA ILE A 65 -1.80 15.78 3.08
C ILE A 65 -0.57 15.17 2.40
N PHE A 66 -0.76 14.67 1.19
CA PHE A 66 0.25 13.94 0.43
C PHE A 66 1.34 14.85 -0.15
N GLY A 67 1.08 16.15 -0.26
CA GLY A 67 2.00 17.11 -0.87
C GLY A 67 2.11 17.02 -2.41
N ALA A 68 1.29 16.16 -3.02
CA ALA A 68 1.14 15.98 -4.47
C ALA A 68 -0.29 15.51 -4.74
N ARG A 69 -0.73 15.53 -6.00
CA ARG A 69 -2.07 15.05 -6.35
C ARG A 69 -2.23 13.57 -5.92
N ALA A 70 -3.11 13.33 -4.98
CA ALA A 70 -3.40 12.01 -4.47
C ALA A 70 -4.88 11.85 -4.10
N LEU A 71 -5.41 10.66 -4.31
CA LEU A 71 -6.70 10.22 -3.79
C LEU A 71 -6.48 9.25 -2.65
N MET A 72 -7.34 9.30 -1.64
CA MET A 72 -7.39 8.33 -0.55
C MET A 72 -8.69 7.55 -0.64
N LEU A 73 -8.59 6.23 -0.58
CA LEU A 73 -9.72 5.32 -0.56
C LEU A 73 -9.90 4.78 0.85
N THR A 74 -11.12 4.89 1.37
CA THR A 74 -11.57 4.32 2.64
C THR A 74 -12.70 3.32 2.37
N CYS A 75 -12.65 2.15 3.01
CA CYS A 75 -13.68 1.11 2.84
C CYS A 75 -13.96 0.40 4.17
N ASP A 76 -15.03 -0.41 4.20
CA ASP A 76 -15.46 -1.17 5.38
C ASP A 76 -14.60 -2.42 5.66
N GLY A 77 -13.47 -2.56 5.00
CA GLY A 77 -12.59 -3.72 5.15
C GLY A 77 -13.06 -4.98 4.41
N GLN A 78 -14.06 -4.85 3.55
CA GLN A 78 -14.64 -5.94 2.75
C GLN A 78 -14.54 -5.62 1.27
N CYS A 79 -13.35 -5.75 0.69
CA CYS A 79 -13.17 -5.59 -0.75
C CYS A 79 -12.93 -6.93 -1.44
N GLU A 80 -13.44 -7.06 -2.66
CA GLU A 80 -13.02 -8.13 -3.55
C GLU A 80 -11.52 -8.02 -3.82
N ARG A 81 -10.81 -9.15 -3.82
CA ARG A 81 -9.36 -9.15 -4.01
C ARG A 81 -8.93 -8.48 -5.32
N ALA A 82 -9.70 -8.65 -6.39
CA ALA A 82 -9.43 -8.05 -7.69
C ALA A 82 -9.54 -6.51 -7.66
N LYS A 83 -10.36 -5.96 -6.77
CA LYS A 83 -10.56 -4.51 -6.60
C LYS A 83 -9.65 -3.90 -5.52
N ARG A 84 -8.86 -4.71 -4.80
CA ARG A 84 -8.00 -4.25 -3.72
C ARG A 84 -6.95 -3.27 -4.24
N PRO A 85 -6.80 -2.06 -3.66
CA PRO A 85 -5.75 -1.13 -4.03
C PRO A 85 -4.33 -1.70 -3.85
N LEU A 86 -3.40 -1.31 -4.70
CA LEU A 86 -2.01 -1.78 -4.66
C LEU A 86 -1.36 -1.50 -3.30
N GLY A 87 -1.64 -0.35 -2.70
CA GLY A 87 -1.17 -0.02 -1.35
C GLY A 87 -1.64 -1.02 -0.29
N CYS A 88 -2.88 -1.50 -0.38
CA CYS A 88 -3.39 -2.57 0.49
C CYS A 88 -2.77 -3.94 0.15
N MET A 89 -2.43 -4.18 -1.13
CA MET A 89 -1.83 -5.45 -1.54
C MET A 89 -0.41 -5.64 -1.03
N ILE A 90 0.36 -4.55 -0.85
CA ILE A 90 1.72 -4.59 -0.32
C ILE A 90 1.79 -4.50 1.20
N PHE A 91 0.71 -4.08 1.89
CA PHE A 91 0.72 -3.95 3.35
C PHE A 91 1.04 -5.31 4.03
N PRO A 92 1.88 -5.36 5.05
CA PRO A 92 2.42 -4.29 5.91
C PRO A 92 3.74 -3.67 5.44
N LEU A 93 4.00 -3.67 4.15
CA LEU A 93 5.20 -3.05 3.59
C LEU A 93 4.88 -1.67 2.99
N THR A 94 5.88 -0.82 2.97
CA THR A 94 5.87 0.52 2.37
C THR A 94 7.10 0.71 1.48
N PRO A 95 7.04 1.57 0.43
CA PRO A 95 8.17 1.80 -0.43
C PRO A 95 9.33 2.51 0.26
N VAL A 96 10.54 2.22 -0.20
CA VAL A 96 11.75 3.02 0.08
C VAL A 96 12.39 3.33 -1.27
N VAL A 97 12.65 4.60 -1.53
CA VAL A 97 13.28 5.08 -2.76
C VAL A 97 14.59 5.77 -2.40
N ASP A 98 15.70 5.27 -2.93
CA ASP A 98 16.99 5.90 -2.72
C ASP A 98 17.20 7.14 -3.62
N GLU A 99 18.31 7.85 -3.41
CA GLU A 99 18.68 9.04 -4.18
C GLU A 99 18.79 8.76 -5.70
N LYS A 100 19.14 7.53 -6.07
CA LYS A 100 19.28 7.08 -7.46
C LYS A 100 17.95 6.59 -8.07
N GLY A 101 16.85 6.65 -7.31
CA GLY A 101 15.52 6.18 -7.75
C GLY A 101 15.36 4.65 -7.69
N ARG A 102 16.25 3.93 -7.02
CA ARG A 102 16.08 2.48 -6.81
C ARG A 102 15.07 2.24 -5.72
N VAL A 103 14.17 1.29 -5.94
CA VAL A 103 13.06 0.98 -5.04
C VAL A 103 13.32 -0.32 -4.29
N ASP A 104 13.11 -0.26 -2.99
CA ASP A 104 13.04 -1.38 -2.07
C ASP A 104 11.79 -1.25 -1.19
N VAL A 105 11.60 -2.17 -0.25
CA VAL A 105 10.48 -2.19 0.69
C VAL A 105 11.00 -2.27 2.13
N ARG A 106 10.26 -1.64 3.04
CA ARG A 106 10.45 -1.78 4.50
C ARG A 106 9.10 -2.02 5.16
N PHE A 107 9.08 -2.37 6.43
CA PHE A 107 7.84 -2.37 7.20
C PHE A 107 7.29 -0.95 7.36
N ASP A 108 6.00 -0.81 7.10
CA ASP A 108 5.23 0.38 7.41
C ASP A 108 5.16 0.55 8.95
N HIS A 109 5.55 1.71 9.44
CA HIS A 109 5.50 1.97 10.89
C HIS A 109 4.07 1.96 11.44
N ARG A 110 3.08 2.34 10.61
CA ARG A 110 1.65 2.30 10.94
C ARG A 110 1.13 0.87 11.17
N ALA A 111 1.84 -0.11 10.64
CA ALA A 111 1.50 -1.52 10.85
C ALA A 111 1.81 -2.03 12.27
N ARG A 112 2.69 -1.34 13.02
CA ARG A 112 3.12 -1.81 14.36
C ARG A 112 1.98 -2.07 15.33
N PRO A 113 1.00 -1.16 15.53
CA PRO A 113 -0.12 -1.42 16.43
C PRO A 113 -1.14 -2.40 15.88
N LEU A 114 -1.18 -2.62 14.56
CA LEU A 114 -2.27 -3.32 13.89
C LEU A 114 -1.90 -4.74 13.46
N CYS A 115 -0.65 -4.94 13.02
CA CYS A 115 -0.25 -6.16 12.32
C CYS A 115 0.52 -7.13 13.22
N PRO A 116 -0.02 -8.33 13.52
CA PRO A 116 0.66 -9.32 14.35
C PRO A 116 1.95 -9.86 13.74
N ILE A 117 2.12 -9.79 12.41
CA ILE A 117 3.36 -10.20 11.73
C ILE A 117 4.58 -9.45 12.28
N LEU A 118 4.38 -8.18 12.69
CA LEU A 118 5.47 -7.36 13.24
C LEU A 118 5.90 -7.76 14.65
N ARG A 119 5.10 -8.52 15.39
CA ARG A 119 5.50 -9.06 16.71
C ARG A 119 6.61 -10.10 16.57
N ASP A 120 6.57 -10.88 15.48
CA ASP A 120 7.57 -11.91 15.17
C ASP A 120 8.71 -11.38 14.30
N GLY A 121 8.69 -10.08 13.99
CA GLY A 121 9.63 -9.42 13.09
C GLY A 121 9.54 -9.94 11.65
N LEU A 122 10.68 -9.96 10.97
CA LEU A 122 10.75 -10.45 9.58
C LEU A 122 10.41 -11.95 9.45
N ARG A 123 10.46 -12.73 10.53
CA ARG A 123 10.18 -14.16 10.51
C ARG A 123 8.72 -14.50 10.20
N GLY A 124 7.81 -13.56 10.47
CA GLY A 124 6.39 -13.74 10.15
C GLY A 124 6.03 -13.45 8.70
N LEU A 125 6.90 -12.79 7.95
CA LEU A 125 6.66 -12.38 6.58
C LEU A 125 7.26 -13.40 5.59
N ARG A 126 6.47 -13.80 4.58
CA ARG A 126 6.97 -14.65 3.50
C ARG A 126 7.95 -13.87 2.61
N GLY A 127 9.09 -14.51 2.28
CA GLY A 127 10.09 -13.93 1.39
C GLY A 127 9.52 -13.62 0.00
N GLU A 128 8.74 -14.55 -0.56
CA GLU A 128 8.12 -14.40 -1.88
C GLU A 128 7.16 -13.20 -1.94
N PHE A 129 6.45 -12.92 -0.84
CA PHE A 129 5.59 -11.75 -0.76
C PHE A 129 6.42 -10.45 -0.78
N ALA A 130 7.51 -10.38 -0.02
CA ALA A 130 8.39 -9.23 0.00
C ALA A 130 9.04 -8.99 -1.37
N ASP A 131 9.45 -10.06 -2.06
CA ASP A 131 10.03 -9.99 -3.40
C ASP A 131 9.00 -9.55 -4.45
N ALA A 132 7.77 -10.03 -4.35
CA ALA A 132 6.66 -9.62 -5.21
C ALA A 132 6.32 -8.13 -4.99
N ALA A 133 6.23 -7.68 -3.73
CA ALA A 133 5.98 -6.28 -3.40
C ALA A 133 7.10 -5.37 -3.93
N ARG A 134 8.35 -5.75 -3.75
CA ARG A 134 9.52 -5.04 -4.31
C ARG A 134 9.45 -4.97 -5.82
N SER A 135 9.13 -6.06 -6.49
CA SER A 135 9.03 -6.13 -7.94
C SER A 135 7.89 -5.27 -8.49
N ALA A 136 6.73 -5.30 -7.82
CA ALA A 136 5.58 -4.46 -8.17
C ALA A 136 5.91 -2.97 -8.07
N LEU A 137 6.54 -2.54 -6.97
CA LEU A 137 6.92 -1.14 -6.79
C LEU A 137 8.03 -0.69 -7.75
N ARG A 138 8.93 -1.59 -8.13
CA ARG A 138 9.92 -1.32 -9.18
C ARG A 138 9.28 -1.16 -10.55
N GLU A 139 8.20 -1.90 -10.85
CA GLU A 139 7.44 -1.70 -12.09
C GLU A 139 6.76 -0.34 -12.10
N ILE A 140 6.17 0.09 -10.99
CA ILE A 140 5.62 1.44 -10.79
C ILE A 140 6.70 2.51 -11.03
N ALA A 141 7.88 2.33 -10.46
CA ALA A 141 8.98 3.30 -10.54
C ALA A 141 9.57 3.51 -11.95
N ARG A 142 9.27 2.63 -12.90
CA ARG A 142 9.63 2.83 -14.32
C ARG A 142 8.83 3.94 -15.00
N ASP A 143 7.73 4.36 -14.40
CA ASP A 143 6.96 5.51 -14.84
C ASP A 143 7.39 6.73 -14.00
N PRO A 144 7.73 7.89 -14.61
CA PRO A 144 8.17 9.07 -13.87
C PRO A 144 7.13 9.57 -12.85
N GLN A 145 5.84 9.50 -13.17
CA GLN A 145 4.76 9.88 -12.26
C GLN A 145 4.61 8.86 -11.12
N GLY A 146 4.79 7.58 -11.43
CA GLY A 146 4.83 6.52 -10.43
C GLY A 146 5.98 6.68 -9.46
N LEU A 147 7.19 6.96 -9.96
CA LEU A 147 8.36 7.23 -9.12
C LEU A 147 8.18 8.46 -8.24
N ALA A 148 7.62 9.54 -8.80
CA ALA A 148 7.32 10.74 -8.02
C ALA A 148 6.30 10.46 -6.90
N PHE A 149 5.29 9.65 -7.18
CA PHE A 149 4.31 9.22 -6.19
C PHE A 149 4.95 8.41 -5.05
N LEU A 150 5.84 7.45 -5.37
CA LEU A 150 6.54 6.65 -4.35
C LEU A 150 7.43 7.52 -3.44
N ARG A 151 8.08 8.54 -3.99
CA ARG A 151 8.87 9.51 -3.20
C ARG A 151 7.98 10.32 -2.28
N ALA A 152 6.89 10.89 -2.79
CA ALA A 152 5.94 11.64 -1.97
C ALA A 152 5.35 10.77 -0.85
N TRP A 153 5.10 9.48 -1.11
CA TRP A 153 4.66 8.55 -0.08
C TRP A 153 5.72 8.35 0.99
N GLN A 154 6.98 8.13 0.60
CA GLN A 154 8.09 8.01 1.56
C GLN A 154 8.26 9.27 2.40
N ASP A 155 8.21 10.46 1.78
CA ASP A 155 8.35 11.74 2.49
C ASP A 155 7.23 11.92 3.54
N LEU A 156 6.00 11.56 3.17
CA LEU A 156 4.87 11.55 4.09
C LEU A 156 5.10 10.60 5.28
N GLU A 157 5.53 9.38 4.99
CA GLU A 157 5.85 8.37 6.01
C GLU A 157 6.94 8.86 6.98
N GLU A 158 7.97 9.51 6.46
CA GLU A 158 9.07 10.04 7.27
C GLU A 158 8.63 11.20 8.15
N LYS A 159 7.76 12.09 7.62
CA LYS A 159 7.20 13.20 8.39
C LYS A 159 6.44 12.72 9.62
N TYR A 160 5.61 11.70 9.48
CA TYR A 160 4.77 11.20 10.59
C TYR A 160 5.42 10.10 11.43
N ARG A 161 6.60 9.63 11.06
CA ARG A 161 7.31 8.57 11.79
C ARG A 161 7.71 8.97 13.22
N PHE A 162 7.88 10.24 13.48
CA PHE A 162 8.32 10.79 14.76
C PHE A 162 7.17 11.36 15.60
N GLU A 163 5.95 11.35 15.09
CA GLU A 163 4.77 11.84 15.79
C GLU A 163 4.02 10.72 16.56
N LEU A 164 4.48 9.48 16.46
CA LEU A 164 3.98 8.28 17.15
C LEU A 164 5.02 7.78 18.17
#